data_7f5c6dc2bbaf10b97e1b71cb2b79cef9
#
_entry.id   7f5c6dc2bbaf10b97e1b71cb2b79cef9
#
_cell.length_a   1.000
_cell.length_b   1.000
_cell.length_c   1.000
_cell.angle_alpha   90.00
_cell.angle_beta   90.00
_cell.angle_gamma   90.00
#
_symmetry.space_group_name_H-M   'P 1'
#
loop_
_entity.id
_entity.type
_entity.pdbx_description
1 polymer ?
#
loop_
_entity_poly.entity_id
_entity_poly.type
_entity_poly.pdbx_seq_one_letter_code
_entity_poly.pdbx_strand_id
1 'polypeptide(L)'
;DEITFPFKRYQIQPVWRADRPQKGRYREFYQCDADVVGSNSLLNEVELVQMIDRVFGKFGVRVSIKINNRKILTGIAEIIGEADKIVDITVAIDKLDKIGLENVNAELASKGIPQEAIDKLQPIILLSGSNEEKLETLKTVLATSEAGLKGVEESEFILKTVSALGVKSEVELDLTLARGLNYYTGAIFEVKALDVQIGSITGGGRYDNLTGVFGMAGVSGVGISFG
;
A
#
# COMPACT_ATOMS: atom_id res chain seq x y z
N ASP A 1 26.53 16.54 1.13
CA ASP A 1 26.42 18.01 1.25
C ASP A 1 26.05 18.69 -0.10
N GLU A 2 25.83 17.91 -1.16
CA GLU A 2 25.47 18.43 -2.49
C GLU A 2 23.97 18.37 -2.80
N ILE A 3 23.22 17.57 -2.02
CA ILE A 3 21.79 17.37 -2.22
C ILE A 3 21.00 18.14 -1.17
N THR A 4 20.01 18.91 -1.63
CA THR A 4 19.04 19.59 -0.76
C THR A 4 17.71 18.83 -0.72
N PHE A 5 17.06 18.81 0.44
CA PHE A 5 15.74 18.19 0.61
C PHE A 5 14.61 19.22 0.43
N PRO A 6 13.44 18.80 -0.08
CA PRO A 6 13.13 17.47 -0.59
C PRO A 6 13.87 17.18 -1.91
N PHE A 7 14.40 15.98 -2.03
CA PHE A 7 15.09 15.51 -3.23
C PHE A 7 14.16 14.60 -4.03
N LYS A 8 13.85 15.00 -5.26
CA LYS A 8 13.08 14.21 -6.22
C LYS A 8 14.02 13.56 -7.22
N ARG A 9 13.87 12.24 -7.38
CA ARG A 9 14.66 11.48 -8.35
C ARG A 9 13.77 10.57 -9.19
N TYR A 10 14.25 10.22 -10.36
CA TYR A 10 13.73 9.09 -11.12
C TYR A 10 14.90 8.26 -11.67
N GLN A 11 14.61 6.99 -11.96
CA GLN A 11 15.59 6.08 -12.53
C GLN A 11 14.88 5.14 -13.49
N ILE A 12 15.40 5.04 -14.72
CA ILE A 12 14.85 4.15 -15.77
C ILE A 12 15.99 3.29 -16.26
N GLN A 13 15.95 2.01 -15.94
CA GLN A 13 17.03 1.07 -16.27
C GLN A 13 16.56 -0.37 -16.24
N PRO A 14 17.34 -1.32 -16.82
CA PRO A 14 17.17 -2.74 -16.54
C PRO A 14 17.38 -3.05 -15.06
N VAL A 15 16.56 -3.94 -14.53
CA VAL A 15 16.69 -4.51 -13.18
C VAL A 15 16.61 -6.02 -13.24
N TRP A 16 17.17 -6.67 -12.23
CA TRP A 16 17.23 -8.12 -12.15
C TRP A 16 16.66 -8.62 -10.83
N ARG A 17 15.98 -9.76 -10.88
CA ARG A 17 15.46 -10.45 -9.69
C ARG A 17 15.61 -11.96 -9.83
N ALA A 18 15.79 -12.66 -8.71
CA ALA A 18 15.98 -14.11 -8.66
C ALA A 18 14.67 -14.92 -8.70
N ASP A 19 13.55 -14.29 -8.90
CA ASP A 19 12.24 -14.92 -8.91
C ASP A 19 12.12 -16.02 -9.98
N ARG A 20 11.25 -17.00 -9.73
CA ARG A 20 10.90 -18.00 -10.73
C ARG A 20 10.17 -17.32 -11.90
N PRO A 21 10.68 -17.47 -13.13
CA PRO A 21 10.04 -16.89 -14.32
C PRO A 21 8.63 -17.46 -14.53
N GLN A 22 7.71 -16.60 -14.89
CA GLN A 22 6.35 -16.98 -15.30
C GLN A 22 5.79 -15.89 -16.20
N LYS A 23 4.59 -16.11 -16.79
CA LYS A 23 3.95 -15.13 -17.65
C LYS A 23 3.82 -13.77 -16.92
N GLY A 24 4.38 -12.73 -17.53
CA GLY A 24 4.39 -11.37 -16.95
C GLY A 24 5.37 -11.15 -15.80
N ARG A 25 6.25 -12.15 -15.50
CA ARG A 25 7.26 -12.02 -14.44
C ARG A 25 8.61 -12.53 -14.94
N TYR A 26 9.46 -11.59 -15.36
CA TYR A 26 10.78 -11.87 -15.91
C TYR A 26 11.87 -11.68 -14.85
N ARG A 27 13.02 -12.29 -15.07
CA ARG A 27 14.21 -12.09 -14.23
C ARG A 27 14.97 -10.82 -14.56
N GLU A 28 14.86 -10.35 -15.79
CA GLU A 28 15.40 -9.09 -16.28
C GLU A 28 14.26 -8.30 -16.93
N PHE A 29 14.09 -7.04 -16.57
CA PHE A 29 13.07 -6.17 -17.12
C PHE A 29 13.44 -4.71 -16.85
N TYR A 30 12.82 -3.79 -17.56
CA TYR A 30 12.96 -2.37 -17.26
C TYR A 30 12.05 -1.97 -16.10
N GLN A 31 12.61 -1.15 -15.22
CA GLN A 31 11.87 -0.53 -14.12
C GLN A 31 12.06 0.98 -14.18
N CYS A 32 10.95 1.70 -13.96
CA CYS A 32 10.93 3.15 -13.91
C CYS A 32 10.53 3.56 -12.50
N ASP A 33 11.51 4.00 -11.72
CA ASP A 33 11.31 4.42 -10.34
C ASP A 33 11.20 5.93 -10.22
N ALA A 34 10.32 6.41 -9.35
CA ALA A 34 10.20 7.80 -8.99
C ALA A 34 10.06 7.93 -7.47
N ASP A 35 10.94 8.69 -6.85
CA ASP A 35 11.03 8.85 -5.40
C ASP A 35 11.13 10.31 -4.99
N VAL A 36 10.59 10.62 -3.81
CA VAL A 36 10.79 11.87 -3.09
C VAL A 36 11.41 11.54 -1.74
N VAL A 37 12.59 12.06 -1.47
CA VAL A 37 13.35 11.82 -0.24
C VAL A 37 13.46 13.11 0.56
N GLY A 38 13.28 13.02 1.88
CA GLY A 38 13.45 14.13 2.80
C GLY A 38 12.23 15.05 2.95
N SER A 39 11.02 14.51 2.77
CA SER A 39 9.77 15.25 3.02
C SER A 39 8.71 14.34 3.63
N ASN A 40 8.07 14.81 4.71
CA ASN A 40 6.95 14.15 5.38
C ASN A 40 5.58 14.60 4.85
N SER A 41 5.55 15.50 3.88
CA SER A 41 4.29 16.00 3.31
C SER A 41 3.55 14.91 2.54
N LEU A 42 2.29 14.70 2.87
CA LEU A 42 1.39 13.78 2.14
C LEU A 42 1.07 14.24 0.72
N LEU A 43 1.39 15.48 0.37
CA LEU A 43 1.31 15.96 -1.02
C LEU A 43 2.25 15.19 -1.94
N ASN A 44 3.31 14.57 -1.41
CA ASN A 44 4.19 13.71 -2.19
C ASN A 44 3.46 12.45 -2.65
N GLU A 45 2.67 11.82 -1.78
CA GLU A 45 1.81 10.69 -2.13
C GLU A 45 0.77 11.09 -3.17
N VAL A 46 0.15 12.25 -3.01
CA VAL A 46 -0.81 12.79 -3.98
C VAL A 46 -0.17 12.99 -5.35
N GLU A 47 1.04 13.55 -5.40
CA GLU A 47 1.80 13.75 -6.65
C GLU A 47 2.13 12.42 -7.34
N LEU A 48 2.49 11.38 -6.57
CA LEU A 48 2.73 10.05 -7.11
C LEU A 48 1.47 9.44 -7.72
N VAL A 49 0.31 9.58 -7.08
CA VAL A 49 -0.97 9.14 -7.63
C VAL A 49 -1.30 9.87 -8.93
N GLN A 50 -1.10 11.19 -8.97
CA GLN A 50 -1.27 11.98 -10.20
C GLN A 50 -0.31 11.52 -11.32
N MET A 51 0.91 11.15 -10.96
CA MET A 51 1.90 10.61 -11.92
C MET A 51 1.40 9.29 -12.50
N ILE A 52 0.90 8.37 -11.69
CA ILE A 52 0.30 7.10 -12.13
C ILE A 52 -0.85 7.36 -13.11
N ASP A 53 -1.81 8.19 -12.72
CA ASP A 53 -2.96 8.56 -13.55
C ASP A 53 -2.54 9.13 -14.90
N ARG A 54 -1.58 10.05 -14.90
CA ARG A 54 -1.07 10.69 -16.11
C ARG A 54 -0.34 9.70 -17.04
N VAL A 55 0.51 8.84 -16.48
CA VAL A 55 1.29 7.86 -17.25
C VAL A 55 0.36 6.87 -17.95
N PHE A 56 -0.53 6.23 -17.20
CA PHE A 56 -1.45 5.24 -17.78
C PHE A 56 -2.51 5.89 -18.68
N GLY A 57 -2.95 7.10 -18.36
CA GLY A 57 -3.81 7.88 -19.23
C GLY A 57 -3.18 8.16 -20.60
N LYS A 58 -1.87 8.48 -20.64
CA LYS A 58 -1.13 8.66 -21.91
C LYS A 58 -0.99 7.36 -22.70
N PHE A 59 -0.87 6.23 -22.04
CA PHE A 59 -0.83 4.92 -22.70
C PHE A 59 -2.21 4.40 -23.11
N GLY A 60 -3.28 5.05 -22.70
CA GLY A 60 -4.64 4.57 -22.94
C GLY A 60 -4.96 3.30 -22.16
N VAL A 61 -4.26 3.03 -21.07
CA VAL A 61 -4.47 1.88 -20.20
C VAL A 61 -5.35 2.29 -19.02
N ARG A 62 -6.50 1.64 -18.88
CA ARG A 62 -7.36 1.84 -17.71
C ARG A 62 -6.81 1.08 -16.52
N VAL A 63 -6.71 1.76 -15.38
CA VAL A 63 -6.14 1.20 -14.16
C VAL A 63 -7.01 1.49 -12.95
N SER A 64 -6.93 0.61 -11.95
CA SER A 64 -7.35 0.86 -10.59
C SER A 64 -6.12 1.07 -9.71
N ILE A 65 -6.09 2.19 -9.00
CA ILE A 65 -5.03 2.55 -8.06
C ILE A 65 -5.54 2.19 -6.67
N LYS A 66 -4.97 1.13 -6.10
CA LYS A 66 -5.30 0.68 -4.75
C LYS A 66 -4.37 1.35 -3.75
N ILE A 67 -4.94 1.85 -2.67
CA ILE A 67 -4.23 2.52 -1.58
C ILE A 67 -4.58 1.84 -0.27
N ASN A 68 -3.59 1.64 0.57
CA ASN A 68 -3.75 1.31 1.98
C ASN A 68 -2.70 2.07 2.80
N ASN A 69 -2.64 1.81 4.09
CA ASN A 69 -1.66 2.43 4.98
C ASN A 69 -1.17 1.40 6.01
N ARG A 70 0.15 1.33 6.19
CA ARG A 70 0.78 0.45 7.18
C ARG A 70 0.23 0.67 8.59
N LYS A 71 -0.11 1.91 8.93
CA LYS A 71 -0.66 2.28 10.24
C LYS A 71 -2.09 1.76 10.43
N ILE A 72 -2.90 1.71 9.37
CA ILE A 72 -4.22 1.06 9.41
C ILE A 72 -4.06 -0.42 9.71
N LEU A 73 -3.15 -1.11 9.01
CA LEU A 73 -2.87 -2.53 9.25
C LEU A 73 -2.38 -2.78 10.69
N THR A 74 -1.53 -1.91 11.21
CA THR A 74 -1.11 -1.95 12.62
C THR A 74 -2.30 -1.81 13.56
N GLY A 75 -3.16 -0.83 13.33
CA GLY A 75 -4.38 -0.61 14.12
C GLY A 75 -5.32 -1.80 14.09
N ILE A 76 -5.50 -2.43 12.94
CA ILE A 76 -6.31 -3.66 12.82
C ILE A 76 -5.73 -4.78 13.70
N ALA A 77 -4.43 -5.02 13.64
CA ALA A 77 -3.79 -6.03 14.48
C ALA A 77 -3.92 -5.72 15.98
N GLU A 78 -3.83 -4.45 16.37
CA GLU A 78 -4.04 -4.01 17.76
C GLU A 78 -5.46 -4.26 18.26
N ILE A 79 -6.48 -3.88 17.49
CA ILE A 79 -7.88 -4.00 17.93
C ILE A 79 -8.37 -5.45 18.00
N ILE A 80 -7.80 -6.36 17.23
CA ILE A 80 -8.10 -7.78 17.34
C ILE A 80 -7.28 -8.49 18.42
N GLY A 81 -6.37 -7.76 19.10
CA GLY A 81 -5.54 -8.28 20.19
C GLY A 81 -4.33 -9.10 19.75
N GLU A 82 -3.88 -8.96 18.51
CA GLU A 82 -2.81 -9.77 17.90
C GLU A 82 -1.69 -8.88 17.29
N ALA A 83 -1.34 -7.78 17.96
CA ALA A 83 -0.35 -6.82 17.48
C ALA A 83 1.03 -7.47 17.18
N ASP A 84 1.45 -8.45 17.98
CA ASP A 84 2.72 -9.15 17.81
C ASP A 84 2.75 -10.05 16.56
N LYS A 85 1.58 -10.38 16.00
CA LYS A 85 1.44 -11.24 14.82
C LYS A 85 1.06 -10.48 13.55
N ILE A 86 1.30 -9.18 13.52
CA ILE A 86 0.94 -8.33 12.38
C ILE A 86 1.51 -8.86 11.05
N VAL A 87 2.72 -9.41 11.05
CA VAL A 87 3.34 -9.97 9.83
C VAL A 87 2.55 -11.17 9.33
N ASP A 88 2.20 -12.10 10.21
CA ASP A 88 1.41 -13.29 9.83
C ASP A 88 0.02 -12.90 9.33
N ILE A 89 -0.64 -11.96 10.02
CA ILE A 89 -1.97 -11.44 9.65
C ILE A 89 -1.93 -10.82 8.25
N THR A 90 -0.99 -9.94 8.01
CA THR A 90 -0.91 -9.19 6.76
C THR A 90 -0.46 -10.04 5.58
N VAL A 91 0.43 -11.01 5.79
CA VAL A 91 0.82 -12.00 4.77
C VAL A 91 -0.38 -12.87 4.37
N ALA A 92 -1.23 -13.24 5.31
CA ALA A 92 -2.45 -14.00 5.02
C ALA A 92 -3.48 -13.14 4.25
N ILE A 93 -3.71 -11.90 4.69
CA ILE A 93 -4.66 -10.97 4.07
C ILE A 93 -4.27 -10.67 2.61
N ASP A 94 -2.99 -10.46 2.32
CA ASP A 94 -2.49 -10.16 0.96
C ASP A 94 -2.79 -11.28 -0.05
N LYS A 95 -3.11 -12.46 0.43
CA LYS A 95 -3.48 -13.61 -0.40
C LYS A 95 -4.98 -13.73 -0.67
N LEU A 96 -5.83 -12.89 -0.05
CA LEU A 96 -7.28 -13.04 -0.08
C LEU A 96 -7.83 -13.21 -1.50
N ASP A 97 -7.42 -12.37 -2.42
CA ASP A 97 -7.84 -12.44 -3.83
C ASP A 97 -7.43 -13.76 -4.53
N LYS A 98 -6.38 -14.42 -4.05
CA LYS A 98 -5.78 -15.60 -4.68
C LYS A 98 -6.31 -16.91 -4.14
N ILE A 99 -6.48 -16.98 -2.81
CA ILE A 99 -6.80 -18.23 -2.13
C ILE A 99 -8.19 -18.25 -1.49
N GLY A 100 -8.86 -17.09 -1.43
CA GLY A 100 -10.19 -16.93 -0.83
C GLY A 100 -10.21 -16.88 0.68
N LEU A 101 -11.33 -16.42 1.24
CA LEU A 101 -11.48 -16.14 2.67
C LEU A 101 -11.27 -17.38 3.56
N GLU A 102 -11.79 -18.52 3.13
CA GLU A 102 -11.69 -19.77 3.89
C GLU A 102 -10.24 -20.20 4.11
N ASN A 103 -9.43 -20.12 3.07
CA ASN A 103 -8.00 -20.46 3.14
C ASN A 103 -7.19 -19.41 3.91
N VAL A 104 -7.55 -18.12 3.81
CA VAL A 104 -6.97 -17.07 4.64
C VAL A 104 -7.23 -17.34 6.11
N ASN A 105 -8.47 -17.66 6.48
CA ASN A 105 -8.83 -17.99 7.86
C ASN A 105 -8.09 -19.24 8.37
N ALA A 106 -7.95 -20.27 7.53
CA ALA A 106 -7.20 -21.48 7.88
C ALA A 106 -5.70 -21.16 8.08
N GLU A 107 -5.11 -20.30 7.24
CA GLU A 107 -3.73 -19.85 7.40
C GLU A 107 -3.56 -19.07 8.72
N LEU A 108 -4.45 -18.14 9.02
CA LEU A 108 -4.44 -17.37 10.28
C LEU A 108 -4.51 -18.30 11.49
N ALA A 109 -5.44 -19.26 11.48
CA ALA A 109 -5.57 -20.26 12.55
C ALA A 109 -4.29 -21.09 12.71
N SER A 110 -3.66 -21.49 11.61
CA SER A 110 -2.40 -22.24 11.63
C SER A 110 -1.23 -21.46 12.23
N LYS A 111 -1.30 -20.13 12.18
CA LYS A 111 -0.34 -19.19 12.80
C LYS A 111 -0.67 -18.88 14.25
N GLY A 112 -1.66 -19.53 14.81
CA GLY A 112 -2.07 -19.38 16.21
C GLY A 112 -2.89 -18.12 16.47
N ILE A 113 -3.53 -17.55 15.45
CA ILE A 113 -4.51 -16.49 15.64
C ILE A 113 -5.80 -17.11 16.18
N PRO A 114 -6.32 -16.67 17.35
CA PRO A 114 -7.56 -17.23 17.92
C PRO A 114 -8.76 -16.96 17.02
N GLN A 115 -9.75 -17.86 17.06
CA GLN A 115 -10.98 -17.72 16.27
C GLN A 115 -11.71 -16.41 16.56
N GLU A 116 -11.72 -15.94 17.80
CA GLU A 116 -12.30 -14.66 18.17
C GLU A 116 -11.65 -13.48 17.42
N ALA A 117 -10.32 -13.50 17.27
CA ALA A 117 -9.59 -12.48 16.52
C ALA A 117 -9.88 -12.56 15.02
N ILE A 118 -9.99 -13.78 14.46
CA ILE A 118 -10.38 -13.99 13.07
C ILE A 118 -11.79 -13.45 12.82
N ASP A 119 -12.73 -13.72 13.71
CA ASP A 119 -14.12 -13.25 13.61
C ASP A 119 -14.21 -11.71 13.67
N LYS A 120 -13.35 -11.05 14.44
CA LYS A 120 -13.23 -9.58 14.47
C LYS A 120 -12.60 -9.02 13.21
N LEU A 121 -11.65 -9.73 12.63
CA LEU A 121 -10.90 -9.30 11.44
C LEU A 121 -11.76 -9.34 10.17
N GLN A 122 -12.57 -10.39 10.00
CA GLN A 122 -13.33 -10.62 8.76
C GLN A 122 -14.16 -9.41 8.31
N PRO A 123 -15.03 -8.79 9.12
CA PRO A 123 -15.85 -7.67 8.68
C PRO A 123 -15.02 -6.46 8.26
N ILE A 124 -13.78 -6.34 8.77
CA ILE A 124 -12.89 -5.23 8.44
C ILE A 124 -12.26 -5.45 7.06
N ILE A 125 -11.66 -6.62 6.81
CA ILE A 125 -11.02 -6.91 5.52
C ILE A 125 -12.02 -7.08 4.38
N LEU A 126 -13.28 -7.34 4.69
CA LEU A 126 -14.38 -7.45 3.74
C LEU A 126 -15.20 -6.16 3.59
N LEU A 127 -14.75 -5.04 4.18
CA LEU A 127 -15.41 -3.75 4.01
C LEU A 127 -15.57 -3.43 2.53
N SER A 128 -16.78 -3.06 2.16
CA SER A 128 -17.18 -2.64 0.83
C SER A 128 -17.83 -1.27 0.87
N GLY A 129 -18.11 -0.70 -0.30
CA GLY A 129 -18.70 0.61 -0.44
C GLY A 129 -17.70 1.67 -0.91
N SER A 130 -18.06 2.94 -0.78
CA SER A 130 -17.20 4.07 -1.16
C SER A 130 -16.00 4.20 -0.22
N ASN A 131 -14.99 4.94 -0.67
CA ASN A 131 -13.84 5.25 0.18
C ASN A 131 -14.26 5.99 1.45
N GLU A 132 -15.22 6.90 1.34
CA GLU A 132 -15.76 7.66 2.46
C GLU A 132 -16.45 6.77 3.48
N GLU A 133 -17.27 5.83 3.02
CA GLU A 133 -17.96 4.84 3.88
C GLU A 133 -16.96 3.95 4.62
N LYS A 134 -15.94 3.47 3.92
CA LYS A 134 -14.84 2.68 4.51
C LYS A 134 -14.10 3.48 5.57
N LEU A 135 -13.73 4.74 5.28
CA LEU A 135 -13.02 5.61 6.22
C LEU A 135 -13.84 5.88 7.49
N GLU A 136 -15.14 6.17 7.36
CA GLU A 136 -16.02 6.39 8.51
C GLU A 136 -16.15 5.15 9.38
N THR A 137 -16.28 3.98 8.77
CA THR A 137 -16.30 2.71 9.51
C THR A 137 -14.98 2.48 10.24
N LEU A 138 -13.84 2.73 9.58
CA LEU A 138 -12.52 2.57 10.20
C LEU A 138 -12.29 3.53 11.37
N LYS A 139 -12.77 4.76 11.31
CA LYS A 139 -12.71 5.70 12.45
C LYS A 139 -13.38 5.13 13.70
N THR A 140 -14.49 4.44 13.54
CA THR A 140 -15.19 3.78 14.64
C THR A 140 -14.47 2.53 15.10
N VAL A 141 -14.11 1.65 14.16
CA VAL A 141 -13.48 0.37 14.46
C VAL A 141 -12.10 0.54 15.10
N LEU A 142 -11.31 1.51 14.63
CA LEU A 142 -9.96 1.79 15.10
C LEU A 142 -9.88 2.87 16.18
N ALA A 143 -11.01 3.24 16.79
CA ALA A 143 -11.08 4.34 17.76
C ALA A 143 -10.12 4.22 18.94
N THR A 144 -9.74 3.02 19.34
CA THR A 144 -8.79 2.74 20.43
C THR A 144 -7.34 2.60 19.98
N SER A 145 -7.07 2.65 18.68
CA SER A 145 -5.71 2.57 18.13
C SER A 145 -5.25 3.93 17.63
N GLU A 146 -4.27 4.53 18.30
CA GLU A 146 -3.66 5.78 17.85
C GLU A 146 -3.02 5.64 16.47
N ALA A 147 -2.26 4.57 16.25
CA ALA A 147 -1.65 4.28 14.97
C ALA A 147 -2.71 4.09 13.87
N GLY A 148 -3.77 3.34 14.15
CA GLY A 148 -4.87 3.11 13.21
C GLY A 148 -5.57 4.39 12.81
N LEU A 149 -5.92 5.24 13.75
CA LEU A 149 -6.53 6.55 13.48
C LEU A 149 -5.62 7.46 12.67
N LYS A 150 -4.31 7.46 12.94
CA LYS A 150 -3.35 8.22 12.16
C LYS A 150 -3.29 7.74 10.70
N GLY A 151 -3.30 6.43 10.49
CA GLY A 151 -3.37 5.85 9.15
C GLY A 151 -4.65 6.22 8.40
N VAL A 152 -5.79 6.28 9.09
CA VAL A 152 -7.06 6.73 8.52
C VAL A 152 -7.00 8.21 8.13
N GLU A 153 -6.48 9.08 9.00
CA GLU A 153 -6.29 10.50 8.72
C GLU A 153 -5.43 10.73 7.48
N GLU A 154 -4.29 10.05 7.39
CA GLU A 154 -3.38 10.15 6.22
C GLU A 154 -4.06 9.68 4.93
N SER A 155 -4.76 8.55 4.98
CA SER A 155 -5.49 8.00 3.83
C SER A 155 -6.63 8.90 3.39
N GLU A 156 -7.37 9.47 4.32
CA GLU A 156 -8.44 10.43 4.04
C GLU A 156 -7.91 11.68 3.34
N PHE A 157 -6.80 12.22 3.82
CA PHE A 157 -6.15 13.37 3.19
C PHE A 157 -5.76 13.08 1.74
N ILE A 158 -5.10 11.94 1.50
CA ILE A 158 -4.67 11.54 0.15
C ILE A 158 -5.88 11.36 -0.76
N LEU A 159 -6.88 10.57 -0.35
CA LEU A 159 -8.07 10.27 -1.15
C LEU A 159 -8.89 11.51 -1.48
N LYS A 160 -9.14 12.40 -0.51
CA LYS A 160 -9.83 13.67 -0.74
C LYS A 160 -9.08 14.59 -1.69
N THR A 161 -7.77 14.69 -1.51
CA THR A 161 -6.94 15.59 -2.32
C THR A 161 -6.84 15.11 -3.77
N VAL A 162 -6.61 13.81 -4.01
CA VAL A 162 -6.55 13.29 -5.39
C VAL A 162 -7.90 13.42 -6.11
N SER A 163 -9.01 13.25 -5.39
CA SER A 163 -10.36 13.48 -5.92
C SER A 163 -10.57 14.95 -6.30
N ALA A 164 -10.20 15.88 -5.42
CA ALA A 164 -10.30 17.31 -5.66
C ALA A 164 -9.44 17.79 -6.85
N LEU A 165 -8.30 17.13 -7.09
CA LEU A 165 -7.41 17.43 -8.22
C LEU A 165 -7.84 16.77 -9.55
N GLY A 166 -8.95 16.04 -9.55
CA GLY A 166 -9.55 15.47 -10.76
C GLY A 166 -8.76 14.31 -11.36
N VAL A 167 -8.14 13.48 -10.54
CA VAL A 167 -7.57 12.19 -10.95
C VAL A 167 -8.68 11.36 -11.61
N LYS A 168 -8.41 10.83 -12.80
CA LYS A 168 -9.40 10.15 -13.64
C LYS A 168 -9.45 8.64 -13.42
N SER A 169 -8.32 8.05 -13.03
CA SER A 169 -8.26 6.64 -12.69
C SER A 169 -9.08 6.36 -11.43
N GLU A 170 -9.61 5.15 -11.34
CA GLU A 170 -10.23 4.67 -10.11
C GLU A 170 -9.18 4.64 -8.99
N VAL A 171 -9.51 5.24 -7.84
CA VAL A 171 -8.67 5.21 -6.63
C VAL A 171 -9.48 4.59 -5.52
N GLU A 172 -9.02 3.46 -4.99
CA GLU A 172 -9.73 2.63 -4.02
C GLU A 172 -8.91 2.43 -2.75
N LEU A 173 -9.53 2.67 -1.60
CA LEU A 173 -9.03 2.20 -0.31
C LEU A 173 -9.24 0.68 -0.22
N ASP A 174 -8.15 -0.08 -0.23
CA ASP A 174 -8.17 -1.54 -0.21
C ASP A 174 -7.45 -2.07 1.04
N LEU A 175 -8.21 -2.51 2.02
CA LEU A 175 -7.68 -2.98 3.30
C LEU A 175 -6.95 -4.33 3.21
N THR A 176 -7.06 -5.01 2.08
CA THR A 176 -6.33 -6.27 1.82
C THR A 176 -4.96 -6.03 1.19
N LEU A 177 -4.68 -4.80 0.74
CA LEU A 177 -3.36 -4.44 0.24
C LEU A 177 -2.36 -4.36 1.40
N ALA A 178 -1.50 -5.36 1.53
CA ALA A 178 -0.60 -5.52 2.67
C ALA A 178 0.86 -5.80 2.29
N ARG A 179 1.31 -5.26 1.16
CA ARG A 179 2.67 -5.45 0.64
C ARG A 179 3.72 -4.58 1.33
N GLY A 180 4.98 -4.99 1.21
CA GLY A 180 6.13 -4.18 1.63
C GLY A 180 6.21 -3.95 3.14
N LEU A 181 5.70 -4.86 3.94
CA LEU A 181 5.60 -4.73 5.38
C LEU A 181 6.95 -4.55 6.10
N ASN A 182 8.02 -5.01 5.47
CA ASN A 182 9.35 -4.94 6.08
C ASN A 182 9.95 -3.53 6.02
N TYR A 183 9.43 -2.63 5.18
CA TYR A 183 9.99 -1.29 5.04
C TYR A 183 8.98 -0.16 4.82
N TYR A 184 7.74 -0.42 4.39
CA TYR A 184 6.72 0.64 4.32
C TYR A 184 6.22 1.02 5.72
N THR A 185 6.11 2.33 5.95
CA THR A 185 5.76 2.92 7.24
C THR A 185 4.44 3.71 7.21
N GLY A 186 3.95 4.01 6.03
CA GLY A 186 2.74 4.80 5.80
C GLY A 186 1.94 4.28 4.61
N ALA A 187 1.59 5.16 3.68
CA ALA A 187 0.83 4.81 2.48
C ALA A 187 1.49 3.70 1.66
N ILE A 188 0.66 2.81 1.13
CA ILE A 188 1.03 1.70 0.24
C ILE A 188 0.20 1.84 -1.02
N PHE A 189 0.83 1.64 -2.18
CA PHE A 189 0.20 1.74 -3.50
C PHE A 189 0.36 0.45 -4.28
N GLU A 190 -0.70 0.06 -4.97
CA GLU A 190 -0.68 -0.98 -5.99
C GLU A 190 -1.56 -0.58 -7.15
N VAL A 191 -1.10 -0.80 -8.37
CA VAL A 191 -1.86 -0.48 -9.58
C VAL A 191 -2.12 -1.76 -10.36
N LYS A 192 -3.39 -1.99 -10.67
CA LYS A 192 -3.85 -3.11 -11.50
C LYS A 192 -4.45 -2.58 -12.79
N ALA A 193 -4.12 -3.23 -13.91
CA ALA A 193 -4.78 -2.98 -15.18
C ALA A 193 -6.20 -3.57 -15.14
N LEU A 194 -7.19 -2.84 -15.69
CA LEU A 194 -8.60 -3.26 -15.67
C LEU A 194 -8.97 -4.14 -16.87
N ASP A 195 -8.29 -3.98 -18.00
CA ASP A 195 -8.65 -4.63 -19.25
C ASP A 195 -7.91 -5.95 -19.52
N VAL A 196 -6.92 -6.28 -18.70
CA VAL A 196 -6.11 -7.49 -18.83
C VAL A 196 -5.84 -8.11 -17.47
N GLN A 197 -5.83 -9.44 -17.44
CA GLN A 197 -5.47 -10.19 -16.23
C GLN A 197 -3.96 -10.40 -16.17
N ILE A 198 -3.27 -9.42 -15.60
CA ILE A 198 -1.85 -9.51 -15.24
C ILE A 198 -1.71 -9.10 -13.78
N GLY A 199 -0.56 -9.39 -13.20
CA GLY A 199 -0.27 -8.94 -11.84
C GLY A 199 -0.20 -7.41 -11.72
N SER A 200 0.21 -6.95 -10.57
CA SER A 200 0.47 -5.55 -10.31
C SER A 200 1.44 -4.96 -11.31
N ILE A 201 1.11 -3.83 -11.91
CA ILE A 201 1.92 -3.15 -12.94
C ILE A 201 2.70 -1.96 -12.38
N THR A 202 2.32 -1.48 -11.21
CA THR A 202 3.03 -0.44 -10.45
C THR A 202 2.80 -0.70 -8.97
N GLY A 203 3.78 -0.42 -8.17
CA GLY A 203 3.70 -0.50 -6.72
C GLY A 203 4.61 0.51 -6.05
N GLY A 204 4.35 0.77 -4.78
CA GLY A 204 5.17 1.69 -4.01
C GLY A 204 4.59 1.99 -2.64
N GLY A 205 5.16 2.99 -1.98
CA GLY A 205 4.71 3.43 -0.66
C GLY A 205 5.73 4.33 0.04
N ARG A 206 5.38 4.73 1.25
CA ARG A 206 6.23 5.52 2.14
C ARG A 206 7.16 4.63 2.95
N TYR A 207 8.44 5.00 3.00
CA TYR A 207 9.52 4.27 3.67
C TYR A 207 10.38 5.20 4.52
N ASP A 208 9.93 5.54 5.72
CA ASP A 208 10.60 6.53 6.56
C ASP A 208 11.89 6.01 7.25
N ASN A 209 12.07 4.70 7.35
CA ASN A 209 13.18 4.09 8.06
C ASN A 209 14.26 3.49 7.14
N LEU A 210 13.96 3.34 5.85
CA LEU A 210 14.88 2.69 4.90
C LEU A 210 16.20 3.44 4.76
N THR A 211 16.15 4.76 4.73
CA THR A 211 17.34 5.63 4.62
C THR A 211 18.29 5.44 5.81
N GLY A 212 17.76 5.10 7.00
CA GLY A 212 18.55 4.80 8.19
C GLY A 212 19.48 3.59 8.02
N VAL A 213 19.08 2.61 7.21
CA VAL A 213 19.93 1.44 6.89
C VAL A 213 21.19 1.87 6.13
N PHE A 214 21.13 2.99 5.43
CA PHE A 214 22.24 3.59 4.69
C PHE A 214 22.90 4.76 5.44
N GLY A 215 22.69 4.87 6.75
CA GLY A 215 23.31 5.89 7.60
C GLY A 215 22.61 7.25 7.62
N MET A 216 21.41 7.37 7.08
CA MET A 216 20.63 8.62 7.03
C MET A 216 19.35 8.49 7.88
N ALA A 217 19.49 8.18 9.15
CA ALA A 217 18.34 8.06 10.05
C ALA A 217 17.52 9.34 10.11
N GLY A 218 16.18 9.20 10.16
CA GLY A 218 15.25 10.33 10.23
C GLY A 218 14.95 11.03 8.92
N VAL A 219 15.47 10.53 7.80
CA VAL A 219 15.15 11.06 6.45
C VAL A 219 14.05 10.18 5.85
N SER A 220 12.87 10.76 5.67
CA SER A 220 11.72 10.05 5.07
C SER A 220 11.86 9.86 3.58
N GLY A 221 11.13 8.90 3.05
CA GLY A 221 11.03 8.68 1.60
C GLY A 221 9.67 8.13 1.21
N VAL A 222 9.26 8.41 -0.01
CA VAL A 222 8.08 7.82 -0.64
C VAL A 222 8.36 7.66 -2.13
N GLY A 223 7.97 6.54 -2.71
CA GLY A 223 8.24 6.29 -4.12
C GLY A 223 7.35 5.22 -4.72
N ILE A 224 7.35 5.20 -6.04
CA ILE A 224 6.64 4.21 -6.85
C ILE A 224 7.56 3.66 -7.93
N SER A 225 7.21 2.45 -8.39
CA SER A 225 7.95 1.74 -9.42
C SER A 225 6.99 1.21 -10.48
N PHE A 226 7.21 1.61 -11.72
CA PHE A 226 6.54 1.04 -12.89
C PHE A 226 7.39 -0.13 -13.43
N GLY A 227 6.77 -1.26 -13.63
CA GLY A 227 7.43 -2.47 -14.15
C GLY A 227 7.17 -2.71 -15.63
#